data_e221c90882d023e048884bcaa5d02126
#
_entry.id   e221c90882d023e048884bcaa5d02126
#
_cell.length_a   1.000
_cell.length_b   1.000
_cell.length_c   1.000
_cell.angle_alpha   90.00
_cell.angle_beta   90.00
_cell.angle_gamma   90.00
#
_symmetry.space_group_name_H-M   'P 1'
#
loop_
_entity.id
_entity.type
_entity.pdbx_description
1 polymer ?
#
loop_
_entity_poly.entity_id
_entity_poly.type
_entity_poly.pdbx_seq_one_letter_code
_entity_poly.pdbx_strand_id
1 'polypeptide(L)'
;MPTSRFKLIASVYILFVKDGKILMLRRANTGYEDGNYSLVAGHADGNEALTAATAREAKEEAGVVIAPEDLRLKLTMHRRADDERLDFFFEPAAWTGEPQNMEPGKCDDLRWFPLDALPDNTIPYIREAIRCYREGVGYSEWGWGD
;
A
#
# COMPACT_ATOMS: atom_id res chain seq x y z
N MET A 1 1.53 -33.75 17.17
CA MET A 1 1.17 -33.21 16.47
C MET A 1 1.26 -31.91 16.13
N PRO A 2 1.02 -31.45 15.19
CA PRO A 2 1.47 -30.21 14.88
C PRO A 2 0.81 -29.21 15.62
N THR A 3 1.51 -28.39 15.96
CA THR A 3 1.14 -27.24 16.61
C THR A 3 0.89 -26.15 15.63
N SER A 4 0.63 -25.00 16.08
CA SER A 4 0.45 -23.88 15.21
C SER A 4 1.77 -23.53 14.54
N ARG A 5 1.68 -23.09 13.29
CA ARG A 5 2.82 -22.57 12.56
C ARG A 5 2.87 -21.06 12.72
N PHE A 6 4.05 -20.50 12.57
CA PHE A 6 4.21 -19.05 12.52
C PHE A 6 3.43 -18.51 11.33
N LYS A 7 2.78 -17.37 11.53
CA LYS A 7 1.98 -16.74 10.48
C LYS A 7 2.42 -15.30 10.28
N LEU A 8 2.46 -14.90 9.04
CA LEU A 8 2.75 -13.53 8.66
C LEU A 8 1.46 -12.81 8.31
N ILE A 9 1.39 -11.54 8.63
CA ILE A 9 0.26 -10.71 8.22
C ILE A 9 0.53 -10.24 6.80
N ALA A 10 -0.41 -10.50 5.90
CA ALA A 10 -0.31 -10.06 4.52
C ALA A 10 -1.06 -8.74 4.35
N SER A 11 -0.39 -7.74 3.82
CA SER A 11 -0.98 -6.44 3.51
C SER A 11 -0.79 -6.15 2.03
N VAL A 12 -1.76 -5.45 1.44
CA VAL A 12 -1.69 -5.05 0.05
C VAL A 12 -1.66 -3.53 -0.03
N TYR A 13 -0.86 -3.01 -0.94
CA TYR A 13 -0.67 -1.58 -1.16
C TYR A 13 -0.86 -1.29 -2.64
N ILE A 14 -1.39 -0.13 -2.96
CA ILE A 14 -1.70 0.21 -4.33
C ILE A 14 -0.82 1.36 -4.79
N LEU A 15 -0.07 1.10 -5.85
CA LEU A 15 0.78 2.10 -6.48
C LEU A 15 -0.01 2.74 -7.62
N PHE A 16 -0.88 3.71 -7.27
CA PHE A 16 -1.55 4.50 -8.30
C PHE A 16 -0.53 5.51 -8.82
N VAL A 17 -0.05 5.28 -10.02
CA VAL A 17 0.95 6.15 -10.63
C VAL A 17 0.42 6.65 -11.98
N LYS A 18 0.49 7.95 -12.19
CA LYS A 18 -0.01 8.59 -13.40
C LYS A 18 0.75 9.88 -13.63
N ASP A 19 1.26 10.07 -14.84
CA ASP A 19 1.95 11.31 -15.23
C ASP A 19 3.10 11.68 -14.28
N GLY A 20 3.87 10.69 -13.84
CA GLY A 20 5.02 10.91 -12.96
C GLY A 20 4.65 11.19 -11.51
N LYS A 21 3.39 10.99 -11.14
CA LYS A 21 2.90 11.24 -9.77
C LYS A 21 2.31 9.98 -9.17
N ILE A 22 2.37 9.91 -7.85
CA ILE A 22 1.80 8.80 -7.09
C ILE A 22 0.75 9.33 -6.13
N LEU A 23 -0.35 8.59 -6.00
CA LEU A 23 -1.43 8.94 -5.10
C LEU A 23 -1.08 8.53 -3.68
N MET A 24 -1.19 9.47 -2.75
CA MET A 24 -0.90 9.21 -1.34
C MET A 24 -2.03 9.76 -0.47
N LEU A 25 -2.18 9.15 0.70
CA LEU A 25 -3.16 9.59 1.68
C LEU A 25 -2.46 9.89 3.00
N ARG A 26 -2.99 10.89 3.74
CA ARG A 26 -2.49 11.21 5.07
C ARG A 26 -3.39 10.54 6.09
N ARG A 27 -2.79 9.73 6.94
CA ARG A 27 -3.52 8.97 7.96
C ARG A 27 -4.05 9.88 9.06
N ALA A 28 -5.25 9.59 9.55
CA ALA A 28 -5.87 10.36 10.62
C ALA A 28 -6.77 9.45 11.45
N ASN A 29 -6.77 9.63 12.76
CA ASN A 29 -7.67 8.93 13.69
C ASN A 29 -7.58 7.40 13.60
N THR A 30 -6.43 6.86 13.24
CA THR A 30 -6.24 5.40 13.12
C THR A 30 -5.45 4.83 14.29
N GLY A 31 -4.71 5.67 15.02
CA GLY A 31 -3.83 5.21 16.09
C GLY A 31 -2.48 4.74 15.60
N TYR A 32 -2.22 4.82 14.30
CA TYR A 32 -0.93 4.41 13.73
C TYR A 32 -0.49 5.41 12.67
N GLU A 33 0.68 6.01 12.87
CA GLU A 33 1.29 6.95 11.92
C GLU A 33 0.36 8.07 11.47
N ASP A 34 -0.54 8.52 12.35
CA ASP A 34 -1.47 9.60 12.04
C ASP A 34 -0.69 10.89 11.77
N GLY A 35 -1.14 11.63 10.75
CA GLY A 35 -0.46 12.82 10.29
C GLY A 35 0.60 12.55 9.23
N ASN A 36 0.87 11.28 8.91
CA ASN A 36 1.88 10.90 7.94
C ASN A 36 1.26 10.31 6.69
N TYR A 37 1.99 10.41 5.58
CA TYR A 37 1.50 9.94 4.28
C TYR A 37 1.88 8.49 4.02
N SER A 38 0.92 7.77 3.47
CA SER A 38 1.04 6.38 3.06
C SER A 38 0.34 6.19 1.72
N LEU A 39 0.22 4.96 1.31
CA LEU A 39 -0.52 4.60 0.09
C LEU A 39 -1.89 4.05 0.47
N VAL A 40 -2.80 3.97 -0.50
CA VAL A 40 -4.05 3.23 -0.33
C VAL A 40 -3.66 1.78 -0.07
N ALA A 41 -4.17 1.20 1.00
CA ALA A 41 -3.70 -0.10 1.47
C ALA A 41 -4.75 -0.78 2.35
N GLY A 42 -4.54 -2.07 2.61
CA GLY A 42 -5.36 -2.82 3.53
C GLY A 42 -4.80 -4.20 3.77
N HIS A 43 -5.44 -4.94 4.67
CA HIS A 43 -5.04 -6.31 4.96
C HIS A 43 -5.79 -7.28 4.06
N ALA A 44 -5.12 -8.38 3.73
CA ALA A 44 -5.82 -9.52 3.13
C ALA A 44 -6.63 -10.18 4.23
N ASP A 45 -7.91 -10.44 3.95
CA ASP A 45 -8.83 -10.98 4.96
C ASP A 45 -8.92 -12.50 4.97
N GLY A 46 -8.18 -13.15 4.08
CA GLY A 46 -8.28 -14.60 3.91
C GLY A 46 -9.40 -14.96 2.93
N ASN A 47 -9.28 -16.13 2.35
CA ASN A 47 -10.23 -16.64 1.36
C ASN A 47 -10.40 -15.74 0.13
N GLU A 48 -9.40 -14.92 -0.16
CA GLU A 48 -9.39 -14.10 -1.37
C GLU A 48 -7.96 -14.02 -1.90
N ALA A 49 -7.82 -13.98 -3.21
CA ALA A 49 -6.51 -13.77 -3.83
C ALA A 49 -6.03 -12.36 -3.52
N LEU A 50 -4.72 -12.16 -3.47
CA LEU A 50 -4.18 -10.84 -3.15
C LEU A 50 -4.59 -9.77 -4.15
N THR A 51 -4.75 -10.12 -5.43
CA THR A 51 -5.24 -9.15 -6.42
C THR A 51 -6.69 -8.77 -6.16
N ALA A 52 -7.51 -9.73 -5.71
CA ALA A 52 -8.89 -9.44 -5.34
C ALA A 52 -8.95 -8.55 -4.09
N ALA A 53 -8.10 -8.82 -3.10
CA ALA A 53 -8.01 -7.98 -1.91
C ALA A 53 -7.62 -6.55 -2.29
N THR A 54 -6.65 -6.40 -3.21
CA THR A 54 -6.18 -5.09 -3.65
C THR A 54 -7.29 -4.33 -4.36
N ALA A 55 -8.04 -4.99 -5.26
CA ALA A 55 -9.16 -4.37 -5.97
C ALA A 55 -10.26 -3.96 -4.98
N ARG A 56 -10.51 -4.77 -3.97
CA ARG A 56 -11.51 -4.46 -2.94
C ARG A 56 -11.11 -3.22 -2.15
N GLU A 57 -9.84 -3.14 -1.71
CA GLU A 57 -9.36 -1.99 -0.95
C GLU A 57 -9.39 -0.71 -1.78
N ALA A 58 -9.06 -0.80 -3.07
CA ALA A 58 -9.12 0.35 -3.96
C ALA A 58 -10.52 0.93 -4.02
N LYS A 59 -11.53 0.07 -4.07
CA LYS A 59 -12.92 0.51 -4.11
C LYS A 59 -13.36 1.09 -2.76
N GLU A 60 -13.01 0.43 -1.66
CA GLU A 60 -13.40 0.86 -0.33
C GLU A 60 -12.75 2.19 0.05
N GLU A 61 -11.49 2.37 -0.24
CA GLU A 61 -10.73 3.54 0.23
C GLU A 61 -10.65 4.67 -0.78
N ALA A 62 -10.64 4.36 -2.07
CA ALA A 62 -10.47 5.38 -3.11
C ALA A 62 -11.62 5.46 -4.10
N GLY A 63 -12.59 4.57 -4.01
CA GLY A 63 -13.78 4.61 -4.87
C GLY A 63 -13.52 4.28 -6.32
N VAL A 64 -12.39 3.64 -6.64
CA VAL A 64 -12.07 3.27 -8.02
C VAL A 64 -12.26 1.78 -8.24
N VAL A 65 -12.52 1.41 -9.47
CA VAL A 65 -12.70 0.01 -9.86
C VAL A 65 -11.47 -0.45 -10.63
N ILE A 66 -10.84 -1.52 -10.12
CA ILE A 66 -9.68 -2.14 -10.75
C ILE A 66 -10.05 -3.59 -11.08
N ALA A 67 -9.84 -4.00 -12.32
CA ALA A 67 -9.94 -5.41 -12.66
C ALA A 67 -8.71 -6.13 -12.08
N PRO A 68 -8.87 -7.20 -11.30
CA PRO A 68 -7.72 -7.87 -10.68
C PRO A 68 -6.63 -8.28 -11.69
N GLU A 69 -7.02 -8.64 -12.91
CA GLU A 69 -6.05 -9.03 -13.93
C GLU A 69 -5.19 -7.87 -14.43
N ASP A 70 -5.58 -6.62 -14.12
CA ASP A 70 -4.79 -5.44 -14.48
C ASP A 70 -3.75 -5.08 -13.43
N LEU A 71 -3.69 -5.81 -12.32
CA LEU A 71 -2.73 -5.54 -11.26
C LEU A 71 -1.41 -6.27 -11.54
N ARG A 72 -0.31 -5.55 -11.33
CA ARG A 72 1.03 -6.10 -11.48
C ARG A 72 1.77 -5.95 -10.17
N LEU A 73 2.30 -7.05 -9.64
CA LEU A 73 3.11 -7.01 -8.43
C LEU A 73 4.44 -6.35 -8.76
N LYS A 74 4.77 -5.27 -8.08
CA LYS A 74 5.99 -4.51 -8.32
C LYS A 74 7.07 -4.80 -7.30
N LEU A 75 6.69 -5.00 -6.06
CA LEU A 75 7.64 -5.42 -5.04
C LEU A 75 6.92 -6.06 -3.86
N THR A 76 7.68 -6.88 -3.14
CA THR A 76 7.26 -7.47 -1.88
C THR A 76 8.25 -6.99 -0.82
N MET A 77 7.75 -6.49 0.29
CA MET A 77 8.59 -6.08 1.41
C MET A 77 8.32 -6.99 2.61
N HIS A 78 9.37 -7.61 3.12
CA HIS A 78 9.31 -8.38 4.36
C HIS A 78 9.62 -7.42 5.51
N ARG A 79 8.59 -7.04 6.25
CA ARG A 79 8.69 -5.94 7.21
C ARG A 79 8.48 -6.44 8.63
N ARG A 80 9.37 -6.03 9.51
CA ARG A 80 9.26 -6.29 10.93
C ARG A 80 8.96 -4.99 11.66
N ALA A 81 7.87 -4.98 12.41
CA ALA A 81 7.49 -3.88 13.27
C ALA A 81 7.10 -4.52 14.61
N ASP A 82 5.91 -4.26 15.14
CA ASP A 82 5.41 -4.99 16.31
C ASP A 82 5.10 -6.45 15.96
N ASP A 83 4.87 -6.73 14.71
CA ASP A 83 4.66 -8.06 14.17
C ASP A 83 5.45 -8.21 12.88
N GLU A 84 5.41 -9.39 12.28
CA GLU A 84 6.05 -9.61 10.99
C GLU A 84 5.00 -9.61 9.89
N ARG A 85 5.33 -8.91 8.81
CA ARG A 85 4.41 -8.70 7.69
C ARG A 85 5.07 -8.96 6.36
N LEU A 86 4.24 -9.37 5.40
CA LEU A 86 4.60 -9.31 3.99
C LEU A 86 3.70 -8.27 3.36
N ASP A 87 4.32 -7.22 2.84
CA ASP A 87 3.62 -6.12 2.18
C ASP A 87 3.79 -6.29 0.67
N PHE A 88 2.66 -6.40 -0.03
CA PHE A 88 2.63 -6.60 -1.47
C PHE A 88 2.19 -5.32 -2.14
N PHE A 89 3.03 -4.77 -3.02
CA PHE A 89 2.77 -3.50 -3.68
C PHE A 89 2.40 -3.77 -5.14
N PHE A 90 1.15 -3.51 -5.47
CA PHE A 90 0.61 -3.74 -6.80
C PHE A 90 0.39 -2.43 -7.52
N GLU A 91 0.72 -2.41 -8.80
CA GLU A 91 0.43 -1.27 -9.66
C GLU A 91 -0.67 -1.64 -10.64
N PRO A 92 -1.81 -0.92 -10.67
CA PRO A 92 -2.83 -1.15 -11.68
C PRO A 92 -2.40 -0.55 -13.01
N ALA A 93 -2.50 -1.34 -14.08
CA ALA A 93 -2.25 -0.84 -15.43
C ALA A 93 -3.37 0.09 -15.89
N ALA A 94 -4.56 -0.10 -15.33
CA ALA A 94 -5.73 0.71 -15.67
C ALA A 94 -6.73 0.65 -14.51
N TRP A 95 -7.54 1.68 -14.38
CA TRP A 95 -8.65 1.69 -13.43
C TRP A 95 -9.75 2.61 -13.95
N THR A 96 -10.95 2.46 -13.39
CA THR A 96 -12.11 3.28 -13.73
C THR A 96 -12.47 4.17 -12.55
N GLY A 97 -12.69 5.44 -12.83
CA GLY A 97 -13.07 6.42 -11.82
C GLY A 97 -11.92 7.27 -11.35
N GLU A 98 -12.23 8.44 -10.80
CA GLU A 98 -11.23 9.29 -10.19
C GLU A 98 -11.10 8.94 -8.71
N PRO A 99 -9.88 8.75 -8.20
CA PRO A 99 -9.72 8.47 -6.79
C PRO A 99 -10.31 9.57 -5.92
N GLN A 100 -11.06 9.15 -4.91
CA GLN A 100 -11.72 10.03 -3.95
C GLN A 100 -11.46 9.50 -2.55
N ASN A 101 -11.48 10.40 -1.56
CA ASN A 101 -11.36 9.99 -0.17
C ASN A 101 -12.70 9.42 0.29
N MET A 102 -12.78 8.09 0.34
CA MET A 102 -14.00 7.38 0.75
C MET A 102 -14.07 7.16 2.26
N GLU A 103 -12.99 7.46 2.98
CA GLU A 103 -12.95 7.27 4.43
C GLU A 103 -12.40 8.51 5.12
N PRO A 104 -13.15 9.66 5.05
CA PRO A 104 -12.63 10.92 5.59
C PRO A 104 -12.37 10.88 7.09
N GLY A 105 -12.96 9.93 7.81
CA GLY A 105 -12.68 9.75 9.23
C GLY A 105 -11.31 9.16 9.52
N LYS A 106 -10.66 8.54 8.54
CA LYS A 106 -9.35 7.90 8.68
C LYS A 106 -8.30 8.49 7.77
N CYS A 107 -8.68 9.36 6.86
CA CYS A 107 -7.80 9.97 5.89
C CYS A 107 -8.22 11.42 5.74
N ASP A 108 -7.34 12.35 6.08
CA ASP A 108 -7.69 13.78 6.01
C ASP A 108 -7.07 14.49 4.82
N ASP A 109 -6.37 13.77 3.95
CA ASP A 109 -5.84 14.32 2.71
C ASP A 109 -5.55 13.17 1.75
N LEU A 110 -6.00 13.30 0.50
CA LEU A 110 -5.72 12.35 -0.56
C LEU A 110 -5.34 13.15 -1.78
N ARG A 111 -4.09 13.01 -2.24
CA ARG A 111 -3.62 13.78 -3.40
C ARG A 111 -2.46 13.11 -4.10
N TRP A 112 -2.18 13.60 -5.29
CA TRP A 112 -1.06 13.14 -6.11
C TRP A 112 0.18 13.93 -5.76
N PHE A 113 1.30 13.22 -5.60
CA PHE A 113 2.61 13.85 -5.37
C PHE A 113 3.57 13.42 -6.46
N PRO A 114 4.48 14.30 -6.90
CA PRO A 114 5.54 13.87 -7.82
C PRO A 114 6.37 12.75 -7.19
N LEU A 115 6.71 11.75 -7.99
CA LEU A 115 7.54 10.63 -7.50
C LEU A 115 8.91 11.10 -6.98
N ASP A 116 9.42 12.22 -7.51
CA ASP A 116 10.71 12.77 -7.09
C ASP A 116 10.58 13.87 -6.03
N ALA A 117 9.38 14.10 -5.52
CA ALA A 117 9.14 15.14 -4.50
C ALA A 117 8.05 14.68 -3.54
N LEU A 118 8.30 13.55 -2.88
CA LEU A 118 7.38 13.02 -1.88
C LEU A 118 7.33 13.93 -0.66
N PRO A 119 6.19 13.99 0.06
CA PRO A 119 6.11 14.82 1.27
C PRO A 119 7.11 14.36 2.32
N ASP A 120 7.63 15.31 3.10
CA ASP A 120 8.62 15.00 4.13
C ASP A 120 8.11 14.04 5.18
N ASN A 121 6.80 14.07 5.45
CA ASN A 121 6.15 13.19 6.42
C ASN A 121 5.62 11.90 5.79
N THR A 122 6.28 11.40 4.75
CA THR A 122 6.01 10.07 4.22
C THR A 122 6.53 9.03 5.22
N ILE A 123 5.70 8.01 5.51
CA ILE A 123 6.13 6.93 6.40
C ILE A 123 7.40 6.29 5.84
N PRO A 124 8.45 6.09 6.65
CA PRO A 124 9.75 5.66 6.13
C PRO A 124 9.74 4.39 5.29
N TYR A 125 9.01 3.34 5.70
CA TYR A 125 9.01 2.12 4.89
C TYR A 125 8.24 2.30 3.57
N ILE A 126 7.29 3.24 3.54
CA ILE A 126 6.58 3.58 2.30
C ILE A 126 7.52 4.32 1.35
N ARG A 127 8.33 5.24 1.89
CA ARG A 127 9.34 5.93 1.09
C ARG A 127 10.33 4.93 0.48
N GLU A 128 10.75 3.95 1.26
CA GLU A 128 11.64 2.90 0.75
C GLU A 128 10.96 2.05 -0.32
N ALA A 129 9.68 1.72 -0.13
CA ALA A 129 8.94 0.94 -1.12
C ALA A 129 8.83 1.71 -2.44
N ILE A 130 8.56 3.02 -2.38
CA ILE A 130 8.47 3.85 -3.58
C ILE A 130 9.83 3.94 -4.27
N ARG A 131 10.93 4.03 -3.50
CA ARG A 131 12.28 3.99 -4.06
C ARG A 131 12.51 2.69 -4.82
N CYS A 132 12.16 1.55 -4.21
CA CYS A 132 12.28 0.24 -4.85
C CYS A 132 11.47 0.18 -6.14
N TYR A 133 10.24 0.68 -6.08
CA TYR A 133 9.38 0.71 -7.27
C TYR A 133 10.05 1.49 -8.40
N ARG A 134 10.61 2.67 -8.10
CA ARG A 134 11.23 3.51 -9.11
C ARG A 134 12.49 2.89 -9.70
N GLU A 135 13.22 2.10 -8.91
CA GLU A 135 14.47 1.48 -9.34
C GLU A 135 14.27 0.07 -9.88
N GLY A 136 13.05 -0.44 -9.90
CA GLY A 136 12.78 -1.78 -10.41
C GLY A 136 13.23 -2.89 -9.46
N VAL A 137 13.33 -2.61 -8.15
CA VAL A 137 13.73 -3.58 -7.14
C VAL A 137 12.48 -4.30 -6.65
N GLY A 138 12.41 -5.62 -6.86
CA GLY A 138 11.20 -6.39 -6.59
C GLY A 138 11.08 -6.95 -5.18
N TYR A 139 12.10 -6.81 -4.36
CA TYR A 139 12.08 -7.35 -3.00
C TYR A 139 12.89 -6.46 -2.07
N SER A 140 12.36 -6.24 -0.86
CA SER A 140 13.04 -5.43 0.15
C SER A 140 12.75 -6.00 1.53
N GLU A 141 13.62 -5.69 2.48
CA GLU A 141 13.45 -6.05 3.88
C GLU A 141 13.55 -4.78 4.72
N TRP A 142 12.66 -4.63 5.68
CA TRP A 142 12.60 -3.42 6.49
C TRP A 142 12.38 -3.75 7.95
N GLY A 143 13.12 -3.08 8.83
CA GLY A 143 12.95 -3.25 10.28
C GLY A 143 13.72 -4.42 10.86
N TRP A 144 14.65 -4.99 10.12
CA TRP A 144 15.43 -6.16 10.55
C TRP A 144 16.81 -5.78 11.09
N GLY A 145 17.24 -4.58 10.87
CA GLY A 145 18.48 -4.09 11.43
C GLY A 145 18.30 -3.74 12.88
N ASP A 146 19.32 -3.62 13.61
CA ASP A 146 19.32 -3.34 15.01
C ASP A 146 18.59 -2.13 15.47
#